data_a564ca8979cec6902c9de99a5367d9d4
#
_entry.id   a564ca8979cec6902c9de99a5367d9d4
#
_cell.length_a   1.000
_cell.length_b   1.000
_cell.length_c   1.000
_cell.angle_alpha   90.00
_cell.angle_beta   90.00
_cell.angle_gamma   90.00
#
_symmetry.space_group_name_H-M   'P 1'
#
loop_
_entity.id
_entity.type
_entity.pdbx_description
1 polymer ?
#
loop_
_entity_poly.entity_id
_entity_poly.type
_entity_poly.pdbx_seq_one_letter_code
_entity_poly.pdbx_strand_id
1 'polypeptide(L)'
;MNFENAKKNGYKYILGYNEPDLTNQSNMSIEKVINRWQDFCNSGLKVGSPATATAPCWSDKWFKPFMEQISASSSLDVDFIAVHCYWGTDLDSTKGALQFLQAIDQTYALYHKPIWITEFAVGEQHMNLSMADPTCAANTRNFLKIVLEGLNARSYVERYAWFSFDPEDNSKFTDSASGLWYRNTGVLTELGKLYAEIGNPAGYPAKTYG
;
A
#
# COMPACT_ATOMS: atom_id res chain seq x y z
N MET A 1 4.01 14.91 -17.42
CA MET A 1 3.04 14.87 -16.31
C MET A 1 2.50 16.27 -16.14
N ASN A 2 1.19 16.47 -15.96
CA ASN A 2 0.63 17.83 -15.89
C ASN A 2 0.27 18.19 -14.43
N PHE A 3 1.28 18.58 -13.66
CA PHE A 3 1.12 18.96 -12.25
C PHE A 3 0.23 20.19 -12.05
N GLU A 4 0.20 21.12 -13.02
CA GLU A 4 -0.64 22.31 -12.95
C GLU A 4 -2.14 21.96 -12.96
N ASN A 5 -2.55 20.97 -13.79
CA ASN A 5 -3.92 20.48 -13.77
C ASN A 5 -4.27 19.81 -12.44
N ALA A 6 -3.35 19.06 -11.85
CA ALA A 6 -3.56 18.44 -10.54
C ALA A 6 -3.83 19.53 -9.48
N LYS A 7 -3.00 20.58 -9.42
CA LYS A 7 -3.21 21.71 -8.49
C LYS A 7 -4.52 22.44 -8.72
N LYS A 8 -4.88 22.73 -9.98
CA LYS A 8 -6.14 23.39 -10.33
C LYS A 8 -7.37 22.59 -9.88
N ASN A 9 -7.26 21.25 -9.88
CA ASN A 9 -8.31 20.35 -9.40
C ASN A 9 -8.25 20.11 -7.88
N GLY A 10 -7.41 20.84 -7.15
CA GLY A 10 -7.35 20.78 -5.69
C GLY A 10 -6.58 19.59 -5.11
N TYR A 11 -5.88 18.82 -5.93
CA TYR A 11 -4.99 17.75 -5.43
C TYR A 11 -3.84 18.35 -4.62
N LYS A 12 -3.51 17.70 -3.52
CA LYS A 12 -2.46 18.14 -2.59
C LYS A 12 -1.25 17.21 -2.56
N TYR A 13 -1.40 16.01 -3.08
CA TYR A 13 -0.43 14.92 -2.99
C TYR A 13 -0.19 14.31 -4.35
N ILE A 14 1.01 13.78 -4.53
CA ILE A 14 1.38 12.98 -5.69
C ILE A 14 2.15 11.74 -5.23
N LEU A 15 1.81 10.59 -5.78
CA LEU A 15 2.57 9.35 -5.57
C LEU A 15 3.70 9.25 -6.59
N GLY A 16 4.81 8.67 -6.17
CA GLY A 16 5.92 8.32 -7.05
C GLY A 16 5.58 7.16 -7.99
N TYR A 17 6.60 6.49 -8.48
CA TYR A 17 6.45 5.39 -9.44
C TYR A 17 5.98 4.11 -8.76
N ASN A 18 5.09 3.40 -9.44
CA ASN A 18 4.58 2.10 -9.00
C ASN A 18 5.59 0.99 -9.30
N GLU A 19 6.04 0.30 -8.28
CA GLU A 19 6.90 -0.88 -8.33
C GLU A 19 8.04 -0.78 -9.37
N PRO A 20 8.90 0.24 -9.25
CA PRO A 20 9.95 0.48 -10.24
C PRO A 20 11.02 -0.63 -10.27
N ASP A 21 11.06 -1.45 -9.23
CA ASP A 21 11.93 -2.60 -9.06
C ASP A 21 11.46 -3.86 -9.81
N LEU A 22 10.23 -3.86 -10.36
CA LEU A 22 9.69 -4.97 -11.15
C LEU A 22 9.69 -4.67 -12.65
N THR A 23 10.13 -5.66 -13.45
CA THR A 23 10.24 -5.55 -14.89
C THR A 23 8.89 -5.47 -15.62
N ASN A 24 7.83 -6.01 -15.02
CA ASN A 24 6.47 -5.99 -15.52
C ASN A 24 5.63 -4.83 -14.97
N GLN A 25 6.24 -3.93 -14.19
CA GLN A 25 5.62 -2.71 -13.66
C GLN A 25 6.29 -1.46 -14.25
N SER A 26 6.58 -0.44 -13.47
CA SER A 26 7.25 0.76 -14.00
C SER A 26 8.65 0.49 -14.56
N ASN A 27 9.34 -0.53 -14.10
CA ASN A 27 10.66 -0.97 -14.59
C ASN A 27 11.65 0.20 -14.77
N MET A 28 11.94 0.89 -13.69
CA MET A 28 12.79 2.07 -13.71
C MET A 28 14.04 1.88 -12.84
N SER A 29 15.20 2.17 -13.39
CA SER A 29 16.41 2.27 -12.58
C SER A 29 16.34 3.48 -11.64
N ILE A 30 17.05 3.41 -10.54
CA ILE A 30 17.16 4.50 -9.56
C ILE A 30 17.62 5.78 -10.25
N GLU A 31 18.64 5.70 -11.11
CA GLU A 31 19.15 6.84 -11.89
C GLU A 31 18.05 7.52 -12.72
N LYS A 32 17.22 6.73 -13.43
CA LYS A 32 16.11 7.29 -14.23
C LYS A 32 15.09 7.99 -13.35
N VAL A 33 14.83 7.46 -12.17
CA VAL A 33 13.87 8.05 -11.21
C VAL A 33 14.45 9.35 -10.66
N ILE A 34 15.70 9.35 -10.17
CA ILE A 34 16.37 10.53 -9.61
C ILE A 34 16.46 11.67 -10.63
N ASN A 35 16.80 11.37 -11.89
CA ASN A 35 16.88 12.37 -12.96
C ASN A 35 15.53 13.08 -13.24
N ARG A 36 14.41 12.49 -12.83
CA ARG A 36 13.06 13.06 -12.97
C ARG A 36 12.48 13.56 -11.64
N TRP A 37 13.15 13.29 -10.53
CA TRP A 37 12.60 13.57 -9.21
C TRP A 37 12.46 15.05 -8.91
N GLN A 38 13.33 15.88 -9.50
CA GLN A 38 13.23 17.33 -9.39
C GLN A 38 11.90 17.88 -9.92
N ASP A 39 11.30 17.23 -10.95
CA ASP A 39 9.99 17.64 -11.47
C ASP A 39 8.88 17.41 -10.43
N PHE A 40 8.98 16.32 -9.67
CA PHE A 40 8.06 16.04 -8.56
C PHE A 40 8.22 17.06 -7.44
N CYS A 41 9.45 17.36 -7.03
CA CYS A 41 9.73 18.36 -5.99
C CYS A 41 9.24 19.76 -6.40
N ASN A 42 9.41 20.13 -7.68
CA ASN A 42 8.97 21.41 -8.22
C ASN A 42 7.46 21.46 -8.48
N SER A 43 6.72 20.35 -8.33
CA SER A 43 5.28 20.32 -8.57
C SER A 43 4.46 21.21 -7.64
N GLY A 44 5.01 21.53 -6.45
CA GLY A 44 4.28 22.19 -5.37
C GLY A 44 3.24 21.31 -4.66
N LEU A 45 3.27 20.00 -4.92
CA LEU A 45 2.47 18.98 -4.22
C LEU A 45 3.33 18.27 -3.18
N LYS A 46 2.69 17.64 -2.21
CA LYS A 46 3.36 16.71 -1.29
C LYS A 46 3.74 15.43 -2.04
N VAL A 47 5.01 15.06 -2.00
CA VAL A 47 5.57 14.00 -2.82
C VAL A 47 5.74 12.71 -2.01
N GLY A 48 5.02 11.66 -2.40
CA GLY A 48 5.23 10.30 -1.90
C GLY A 48 6.38 9.62 -2.62
N SER A 49 7.13 8.78 -1.90
CA SER A 49 8.17 7.96 -2.51
C SER A 49 7.62 7.08 -3.64
N PRO A 50 8.47 6.52 -4.51
CA PRO A 50 8.09 5.31 -5.24
C PRO A 50 7.69 4.22 -4.24
N ALA A 51 6.72 3.39 -4.62
CA ALA A 51 6.37 2.19 -3.87
C ALA A 51 7.03 0.98 -4.53
N THR A 52 7.96 0.33 -3.82
CA THR A 52 8.57 -0.93 -4.28
C THR A 52 7.65 -2.11 -4.02
N ALA A 53 7.80 -3.19 -4.79
CA ALA A 53 6.98 -4.40 -4.68
C ALA A 53 7.05 -5.08 -3.30
N THR A 54 8.11 -4.80 -2.55
CA THR A 54 8.27 -5.21 -1.16
C THR A 54 8.36 -4.00 -0.24
N ALA A 55 8.02 -4.19 1.03
CA ALA A 55 8.13 -3.10 2.01
C ALA A 55 9.52 -2.45 2.00
N PRO A 56 9.62 -1.12 2.12
CA PRO A 56 10.89 -0.38 2.03
C PRO A 56 12.00 -0.89 2.97
N CYS A 57 11.66 -1.40 4.14
CA CYS A 57 12.64 -1.97 5.07
C CYS A 57 13.32 -3.25 4.56
N TRP A 58 12.77 -3.89 3.52
CA TRP A 58 13.32 -5.09 2.87
C TRP A 58 13.89 -4.81 1.47
N SER A 59 13.76 -3.59 0.98
CA SER A 59 14.18 -3.21 -0.37
C SER A 59 15.59 -2.60 -0.39
N ASP A 60 16.58 -3.39 0.01
CA ASP A 60 17.98 -2.97 0.12
C ASP A 60 18.62 -2.61 -1.23
N LYS A 61 18.13 -3.21 -2.33
CA LYS A 61 18.73 -3.03 -3.67
C LYS A 61 18.14 -1.87 -4.45
N TRP A 62 16.92 -1.42 -4.11
CA TRP A 62 16.24 -0.37 -4.84
C TRP A 62 15.87 0.81 -3.95
N PHE A 63 15.03 0.59 -2.92
CA PHE A 63 14.48 1.68 -2.12
C PHE A 63 15.53 2.38 -1.26
N LYS A 64 16.36 1.61 -0.58
CA LYS A 64 17.42 2.16 0.27
C LYS A 64 18.40 3.04 -0.52
N PRO A 65 19.01 2.59 -1.64
CA PRO A 65 19.88 3.45 -2.45
C PRO A 65 19.17 4.66 -3.05
N PHE A 66 17.87 4.56 -3.37
CA PHE A 66 17.07 5.71 -3.79
C PHE A 66 17.00 6.76 -2.68
N MET A 67 16.64 6.37 -1.45
CA MET A 67 16.55 7.29 -0.31
C MET A 67 17.91 7.85 0.10
N GLU A 68 19.00 7.11 -0.07
CA GLU A 68 20.36 7.61 0.14
C GLU A 68 20.69 8.76 -0.84
N GLN A 69 20.30 8.65 -2.12
CA GLN A 69 20.48 9.72 -3.10
C GLN A 69 19.58 10.93 -2.80
N ILE A 70 18.33 10.71 -2.38
CA ILE A 70 17.45 11.79 -1.92
C ILE A 70 18.09 12.54 -0.75
N SER A 71 18.57 11.83 0.26
CA SER A 71 19.17 12.41 1.48
C SER A 71 20.50 13.14 1.20
N ALA A 72 21.22 12.74 0.18
CA ALA A 72 22.48 13.39 -0.24
C ALA A 72 22.24 14.69 -1.04
N SER A 73 21.00 14.95 -1.49
CA SER A 73 20.65 16.13 -2.27
C SER A 73 20.05 17.22 -1.38
N SER A 74 20.41 18.48 -1.66
CA SER A 74 19.79 19.65 -1.01
C SER A 74 18.48 20.10 -1.69
N SER A 75 18.16 19.56 -2.87
CA SER A 75 17.01 19.98 -3.70
C SER A 75 15.96 18.90 -3.90
N LEU A 76 16.26 17.66 -3.54
CA LEU A 76 15.32 16.54 -3.65
C LEU A 76 14.76 16.18 -2.28
N ASP A 77 13.47 15.87 -2.22
CA ASP A 77 12.81 15.42 -1.00
C ASP A 77 11.70 14.41 -1.29
N VAL A 78 11.26 13.72 -0.25
CA VAL A 78 10.12 12.84 -0.17
C VAL A 78 9.32 13.25 1.07
N ASP A 79 8.06 13.61 0.93
CA ASP A 79 7.23 14.03 2.08
C ASP A 79 6.69 12.85 2.89
N PHE A 80 6.40 11.72 2.24
CA PHE A 80 5.89 10.50 2.88
C PHE A 80 6.35 9.25 2.13
N ILE A 81 6.41 8.12 2.83
CA ILE A 81 6.81 6.83 2.27
C ILE A 81 5.57 6.07 1.80
N ALA A 82 5.52 5.77 0.51
CA ALA A 82 4.52 4.87 -0.06
C ALA A 82 4.99 3.40 0.09
N VAL A 83 4.08 2.53 0.55
CA VAL A 83 4.40 1.13 0.85
C VAL A 83 3.45 0.21 0.11
N HIS A 84 4.00 -0.81 -0.56
CA HIS A 84 3.29 -2.02 -0.95
C HIS A 84 3.76 -3.17 -0.07
N CYS A 85 2.83 -3.98 0.42
CA CYS A 85 3.16 -5.13 1.24
C CYS A 85 2.04 -6.17 1.16
N TYR A 86 2.30 -7.27 0.46
CA TYR A 86 1.36 -8.38 0.29
C TYR A 86 1.74 -9.56 1.18
N TRP A 87 0.74 -10.32 1.61
CA TRP A 87 0.91 -11.47 2.49
C TRP A 87 0.16 -12.71 1.96
N GLY A 88 0.52 -13.90 2.45
CA GLY A 88 -0.15 -15.15 2.11
C GLY A 88 -1.13 -15.63 3.18
N THR A 89 -2.04 -16.55 2.82
CA THR A 89 -3.05 -17.10 3.74
C THR A 89 -2.68 -18.43 4.38
N ASP A 90 -1.68 -19.12 3.86
CA ASP A 90 -1.17 -20.40 4.37
C ASP A 90 -0.32 -20.25 5.65
N LEU A 91 0.03 -19.01 5.97
CA LEU A 91 0.74 -18.68 7.19
C LEU A 91 -0.24 -18.50 8.34
N ASP A 92 0.24 -18.71 9.57
CA ASP A 92 -0.48 -18.24 10.75
C ASP A 92 -0.83 -16.75 10.55
N SER A 93 -2.11 -16.47 10.36
CA SER A 93 -2.60 -15.14 10.00
C SER A 93 -2.28 -14.10 11.08
N THR A 94 -2.22 -14.51 12.35
CA THR A 94 -1.82 -13.65 13.46
C THR A 94 -0.34 -13.32 13.36
N LYS A 95 0.51 -14.32 13.15
CA LYS A 95 1.95 -14.12 12.96
C LYS A 95 2.23 -13.26 11.72
N GLY A 96 1.52 -13.53 10.62
CA GLY A 96 1.62 -12.74 9.39
C GLY A 96 1.26 -11.27 9.60
N ALA A 97 0.17 -11.00 10.30
CA ALA A 97 -0.25 -9.64 10.64
C ALA A 97 0.78 -8.91 11.52
N LEU A 98 1.34 -9.59 12.50
CA LEU A 98 2.38 -9.00 13.37
C LEU A 98 3.67 -8.71 12.60
N GLN A 99 4.08 -9.59 11.67
CA GLN A 99 5.23 -9.35 10.81
C GLN A 99 5.00 -8.19 9.83
N PHE A 100 3.78 -8.07 9.29
CA PHE A 100 3.39 -6.92 8.49
C PHE A 100 3.55 -5.61 9.29
N LEU A 101 2.98 -5.55 10.48
CA LEU A 101 3.07 -4.38 11.35
C LEU A 101 4.52 -4.07 11.75
N GLN A 102 5.33 -5.09 11.98
CA GLN A 102 6.77 -4.93 12.23
C GLN A 102 7.50 -4.32 11.03
N ALA A 103 7.17 -4.71 9.81
CA ALA A 103 7.75 -4.11 8.61
C ALA A 103 7.41 -2.62 8.46
N ILE A 104 6.18 -2.23 8.84
CA ILE A 104 5.76 -0.82 8.88
C ILE A 104 6.56 -0.06 9.94
N ASP A 105 6.70 -0.62 11.16
CA ASP A 105 7.51 -0.03 12.23
C ASP A 105 8.98 0.13 11.82
N GLN A 106 9.57 -0.88 11.21
CA GLN A 106 10.95 -0.84 10.70
C GLN A 106 11.12 0.20 9.59
N THR A 107 10.16 0.32 8.67
CA THR A 107 10.18 1.34 7.63
C THR A 107 10.17 2.74 8.23
N TYR A 108 9.30 2.98 9.22
CA TYR A 108 9.27 4.26 9.93
C TYR A 108 10.58 4.53 10.68
N ALA A 109 11.13 3.54 11.36
CA ALA A 109 12.41 3.68 12.10
C ALA A 109 13.59 4.03 11.19
N LEU A 110 13.58 3.57 9.94
CA LEU A 110 14.64 3.87 8.96
C LEU A 110 14.53 5.28 8.37
N TYR A 111 13.32 5.74 8.09
CA TYR A 111 13.14 6.95 7.26
C TYR A 111 12.49 8.13 8.00
N HIS A 112 11.86 7.92 9.16
CA HIS A 112 11.21 8.94 10.00
C HIS A 112 10.25 9.87 9.25
N LYS A 113 9.55 9.33 8.24
CA LYS A 113 8.56 10.06 7.45
C LYS A 113 7.19 9.40 7.59
N PRO A 114 6.09 10.17 7.46
CA PRO A 114 4.74 9.59 7.45
C PRO A 114 4.64 8.44 6.46
N ILE A 115 3.84 7.42 6.77
CA ILE A 115 3.66 6.23 5.95
C ILE A 115 2.27 6.22 5.34
N TRP A 116 2.21 5.98 4.03
CA TRP A 116 1.01 5.65 3.30
C TRP A 116 1.14 4.23 2.75
N ILE A 117 0.30 3.32 3.21
CA ILE A 117 0.26 1.97 2.65
C ILE A 117 -0.69 2.01 1.46
N THR A 118 -0.12 2.17 0.28
CA THR A 118 -0.88 2.38 -0.97
C THR A 118 -1.43 1.09 -1.52
N GLU A 119 -0.80 -0.05 -1.20
CA GLU A 119 -1.30 -1.37 -1.51
C GLU A 119 -0.92 -2.37 -0.42
N PHE A 120 -1.89 -3.10 0.06
CA PHE A 120 -1.68 -4.30 0.85
C PHE A 120 -2.88 -5.23 0.72
N ALA A 121 -2.63 -6.50 0.71
CA ALA A 121 -3.66 -7.55 0.73
C ALA A 121 -3.04 -8.89 1.10
N VAL A 122 -3.89 -9.89 1.26
CA VAL A 122 -3.50 -11.28 1.22
C VAL A 122 -3.59 -11.74 -0.24
N GLY A 123 -2.47 -12.18 -0.82
CA GLY A 123 -2.37 -12.55 -2.23
C GLY A 123 -2.04 -14.03 -2.45
N GLU A 124 -2.60 -14.61 -3.50
CA GLU A 124 -2.49 -16.03 -3.83
C GLU A 124 -1.05 -16.49 -4.10
N GLN A 125 -0.20 -15.62 -4.62
CA GLN A 125 1.21 -15.96 -4.88
C GLN A 125 2.00 -16.43 -3.65
N HIS A 126 1.43 -16.25 -2.46
CA HIS A 126 1.99 -16.65 -1.17
C HIS A 126 1.18 -17.77 -0.52
N MET A 127 0.33 -18.48 -1.28
CA MET A 127 -0.62 -19.45 -0.74
C MET A 127 -0.38 -20.86 -1.25
N ASN A 128 -0.49 -21.82 -0.34
CA ASN A 128 -0.58 -23.24 -0.66
C ASN A 128 -2.04 -23.77 -0.60
N LEU A 129 -2.99 -22.93 -0.21
CA LEU A 129 -4.41 -23.27 -0.09
C LEU A 129 -5.19 -22.71 -1.27
N SER A 130 -6.19 -23.46 -1.71
CA SER A 130 -7.16 -22.98 -2.68
C SER A 130 -7.96 -21.81 -2.09
N MET A 131 -8.24 -20.80 -2.89
CA MET A 131 -9.07 -19.67 -2.52
C MET A 131 -10.51 -20.05 -2.11
N ALA A 132 -11.03 -21.14 -2.64
CA ALA A 132 -12.32 -21.69 -2.25
C ALA A 132 -12.29 -22.32 -0.86
N ASP A 133 -11.11 -22.48 -0.23
CA ASP A 133 -11.03 -23.03 1.12
C ASP A 133 -11.55 -22.00 2.15
N PRO A 134 -12.54 -22.38 2.96
CA PRO A 134 -13.08 -21.48 4.01
C PRO A 134 -11.99 -20.97 4.99
N THR A 135 -10.90 -21.72 5.15
CA THR A 135 -9.77 -21.36 6.00
C THR A 135 -9.06 -20.11 5.46
N CYS A 136 -8.93 -19.98 4.13
CA CYS A 136 -8.35 -18.79 3.50
C CYS A 136 -9.15 -17.54 3.87
N ALA A 137 -10.47 -17.59 3.72
CA ALA A 137 -11.33 -16.45 4.05
C ALA A 137 -11.28 -16.09 5.55
N ALA A 138 -11.21 -17.10 6.43
CA ALA A 138 -11.08 -16.88 7.86
C ALA A 138 -9.72 -16.26 8.22
N ASN A 139 -8.63 -16.75 7.64
CA ASN A 139 -7.28 -16.22 7.84
C ASN A 139 -7.15 -14.81 7.30
N THR A 140 -7.72 -14.52 6.13
CA THR A 140 -7.72 -13.16 5.55
C THR A 140 -8.46 -12.17 6.45
N ARG A 141 -9.62 -12.53 6.98
CA ARG A 141 -10.35 -11.67 7.93
C ARG A 141 -9.58 -11.44 9.23
N ASN A 142 -8.96 -12.49 9.79
CA ASN A 142 -8.16 -12.36 10.99
C ASN A 142 -6.91 -11.46 10.75
N PHE A 143 -6.22 -11.68 9.64
CA PHE A 143 -5.11 -10.82 9.22
C PHE A 143 -5.55 -9.36 9.10
N LEU A 144 -6.61 -9.10 8.34
CA LEU A 144 -7.13 -7.76 8.13
C LEU A 144 -7.47 -7.06 9.45
N LYS A 145 -8.19 -7.75 10.34
CA LYS A 145 -8.57 -7.19 11.64
C LYS A 145 -7.35 -6.73 12.44
N ILE A 146 -6.38 -7.62 12.63
CA ILE A 146 -5.17 -7.31 13.42
C ILE A 146 -4.38 -6.17 12.77
N VAL A 147 -4.23 -6.21 11.44
CA VAL A 147 -3.50 -5.17 10.71
C VAL A 147 -4.18 -3.82 10.84
N LEU A 148 -5.49 -3.72 10.59
CA LEU A 148 -6.18 -2.42 10.67
C LEU A 148 -6.17 -1.82 12.08
N GLU A 149 -6.43 -2.64 13.11
CA GLU A 149 -6.34 -2.20 14.50
C GLU A 149 -4.91 -1.70 14.81
N GLY A 150 -3.90 -2.43 14.35
CA GLY A 150 -2.50 -2.06 14.50
C GLY A 150 -2.12 -0.79 13.75
N LEU A 151 -2.57 -0.60 12.51
CA LEU A 151 -2.32 0.61 11.73
C LEU A 151 -2.98 1.84 12.35
N ASN A 152 -4.22 1.70 12.81
CA ASN A 152 -4.94 2.79 13.47
C ASN A 152 -4.28 3.25 14.78
N ALA A 153 -3.55 2.36 15.45
CA ALA A 153 -2.80 2.68 16.66
C ALA A 153 -1.45 3.40 16.38
N ARG A 154 -1.02 3.51 15.12
CA ARG A 154 0.27 4.11 14.72
C ARG A 154 0.10 5.52 14.21
N SER A 155 0.47 6.53 14.97
CA SER A 155 0.29 7.95 14.61
C SER A 155 1.05 8.38 13.35
N TYR A 156 2.08 7.66 12.94
CA TYR A 156 2.86 7.92 11.73
C TYR A 156 2.28 7.25 10.47
N VAL A 157 1.27 6.39 10.61
CA VAL A 157 0.50 5.86 9.49
C VAL A 157 -0.65 6.81 9.21
N GLU A 158 -0.57 7.54 8.11
CA GLU A 158 -1.60 8.53 7.75
C GLU A 158 -2.72 7.95 6.88
N ARG A 159 -2.38 6.99 6.03
CA ARG A 159 -3.33 6.38 5.07
C ARG A 159 -2.98 4.93 4.79
N TYR A 160 -4.01 4.16 4.48
CA TYR A 160 -3.87 2.81 3.94
C TYR A 160 -5.00 2.48 2.98
N ALA A 161 -4.71 1.63 2.00
CA ALA A 161 -5.67 1.16 1.01
C ALA A 161 -5.48 -0.33 0.77
N TRP A 162 -6.50 -1.12 1.12
CA TRP A 162 -6.53 -2.53 0.78
C TRP A 162 -6.66 -2.70 -0.72
N PHE A 163 -5.80 -3.52 -1.32
CA PHE A 163 -5.93 -3.87 -2.72
C PHE A 163 -7.05 -4.90 -2.86
N SER A 164 -8.22 -4.40 -3.29
CA SER A 164 -9.41 -5.23 -3.40
C SER A 164 -9.38 -6.04 -4.68
N PHE A 165 -9.12 -7.33 -4.52
CA PHE A 165 -9.26 -8.28 -5.62
C PHE A 165 -10.75 -8.55 -5.90
N ASP A 166 -11.01 -9.05 -7.11
CA ASP A 166 -12.36 -9.45 -7.50
C ASP A 166 -12.70 -10.83 -6.90
N PRO A 167 -13.75 -10.93 -6.09
CA PRO A 167 -14.12 -12.21 -5.47
C PRO A 167 -14.57 -13.28 -6.47
N GLU A 168 -14.80 -12.93 -7.73
CA GLU A 168 -15.19 -13.86 -8.79
C GLU A 168 -14.05 -14.17 -9.76
N ASP A 169 -12.87 -13.58 -9.57
CA ASP A 169 -11.71 -13.85 -10.41
C ASP A 169 -10.97 -15.10 -9.91
N ASN A 170 -10.79 -16.06 -10.81
CA ASN A 170 -10.06 -17.29 -10.57
C ASN A 170 -8.62 -17.24 -11.09
N SER A 171 -8.10 -16.05 -11.43
CA SER A 171 -6.71 -15.93 -11.84
C SER A 171 -5.79 -16.08 -10.63
N LYS A 172 -4.58 -16.60 -10.87
CA LYS A 172 -3.58 -16.83 -9.80
C LYS A 172 -3.11 -15.57 -9.07
N PHE A 173 -3.51 -14.39 -9.53
CA PHE A 173 -3.11 -13.10 -8.95
C PHE A 173 -4.19 -12.49 -8.07
N THR A 174 -5.41 -12.92 -8.21
CA THR A 174 -6.57 -12.31 -7.60
C THR A 174 -7.21 -13.29 -6.66
N ASP A 175 -7.28 -12.89 -5.43
CA ASP A 175 -7.76 -13.70 -4.36
C ASP A 175 -9.22 -13.33 -4.05
N SER A 176 -10.13 -14.25 -4.34
CA SER A 176 -11.54 -14.06 -4.01
C SER A 176 -11.77 -13.80 -2.52
N ALA A 177 -10.90 -14.31 -1.63
CA ALA A 177 -10.97 -14.02 -0.20
C ALA A 177 -10.52 -12.59 0.16
N SER A 178 -9.82 -11.90 -0.72
CA SER A 178 -9.40 -10.50 -0.56
C SER A 178 -10.36 -9.48 -1.16
N GLY A 179 -11.43 -9.91 -1.81
CA GLY A 179 -12.44 -9.03 -2.39
C GLY A 179 -13.24 -8.27 -1.32
N LEU A 180 -13.37 -6.94 -1.47
CA LEU A 180 -14.16 -6.12 -0.54
C LEU A 180 -15.63 -6.00 -0.95
N TRP A 181 -15.98 -6.19 -2.21
CA TRP A 181 -17.35 -6.15 -2.72
C TRP A 181 -17.54 -7.13 -3.86
N TYR A 182 -18.77 -7.57 -4.03
CA TYR A 182 -19.16 -8.43 -5.14
C TYR A 182 -19.23 -7.63 -6.44
N ARG A 183 -18.70 -8.21 -7.52
CA ARG A 183 -18.61 -7.58 -8.84
C ARG A 183 -19.97 -7.03 -9.28
N ASN A 184 -19.97 -5.78 -9.76
CA ASN A 184 -21.15 -5.10 -10.35
C ASN A 184 -22.39 -4.98 -9.44
N THR A 185 -22.28 -5.22 -8.15
CA THR A 185 -23.44 -5.17 -7.23
C THR A 185 -23.43 -3.99 -6.28
N GLY A 186 -22.25 -3.44 -5.97
CA GLY A 186 -22.08 -2.48 -4.88
C GLY A 186 -22.27 -3.08 -3.47
N VAL A 187 -22.45 -4.40 -3.37
CA VAL A 187 -22.64 -5.09 -2.09
C VAL A 187 -21.29 -5.49 -1.50
N LEU A 188 -21.04 -5.12 -0.25
CA LEU A 188 -19.82 -5.50 0.46
C LEU A 188 -19.82 -7.00 0.79
N THR A 189 -18.64 -7.61 0.64
CA THR A 189 -18.36 -8.93 1.21
C THR A 189 -18.25 -8.83 2.74
N GLU A 190 -18.13 -9.97 3.42
CA GLU A 190 -17.86 -9.97 4.87
C GLU A 190 -16.52 -9.30 5.19
N LEU A 191 -15.51 -9.46 4.32
CA LEU A 191 -14.24 -8.74 4.44
C LEU A 191 -14.42 -7.22 4.24
N GLY A 192 -15.22 -6.83 3.25
CA GLY A 192 -15.54 -5.42 2.98
C GLY A 192 -16.26 -4.73 4.14
N LYS A 193 -17.19 -5.43 4.79
CA LYS A 193 -17.88 -4.93 6.00
C LYS A 193 -16.88 -4.72 7.14
N LEU A 194 -15.99 -5.68 7.37
CA LEU A 194 -14.96 -5.60 8.39
C LEU A 194 -13.98 -4.45 8.11
N TYR A 195 -13.57 -4.28 6.84
CA TYR A 195 -12.71 -3.17 6.43
C TYR A 195 -13.38 -1.81 6.69
N ALA A 196 -14.66 -1.67 6.34
CA ALA A 196 -15.41 -0.43 6.55
C ALA A 196 -15.61 -0.12 8.05
N GLU A 197 -15.85 -1.13 8.87
CA GLU A 197 -16.06 -0.98 10.30
C GLU A 197 -14.78 -0.55 11.03
N ILE A 198 -13.67 -1.23 10.80
CA ILE A 198 -12.40 -0.95 11.49
C ILE A 198 -11.65 0.22 10.83
N GLY A 199 -11.72 0.34 9.51
CA GLY A 199 -11.01 1.37 8.73
C GLY A 199 -11.51 2.79 8.97
N ASN A 200 -12.65 2.96 9.63
CA ASN A 200 -13.22 4.27 9.94
C ASN A 200 -13.58 4.42 11.45
N PRO A 201 -12.60 4.28 12.35
CA PRO A 201 -12.87 4.27 13.79
C PRO A 201 -13.43 5.60 14.33
N ALA A 202 -13.29 6.70 13.60
CA ALA A 202 -13.73 8.05 14.03
C ALA A 202 -15.03 8.50 13.35
N GLY A 203 -15.71 7.63 12.60
CA GLY A 203 -16.95 7.99 11.91
C GLY A 203 -16.77 9.17 10.96
N TYR A 204 -15.70 9.20 10.18
CA TYR A 204 -15.56 10.19 9.11
C TYR A 204 -16.82 10.14 8.27
N PRO A 205 -17.57 11.25 8.15
CA PRO A 205 -18.72 11.25 7.26
C PRO A 205 -18.23 10.82 5.88
N ALA A 206 -18.90 9.83 5.29
CA ALA A 206 -18.63 9.43 3.93
C ALA A 206 -18.60 10.69 3.07
N LYS A 207 -17.44 11.04 2.51
CA LYS A 207 -17.38 12.13 1.55
C LYS A 207 -18.19 11.67 0.36
N THR A 208 -19.41 12.18 0.23
CA THR A 208 -20.18 12.08 -1.00
C THR A 208 -19.41 12.85 -2.06
N TYR A 209 -18.72 12.12 -2.91
CA TYR A 209 -18.20 12.70 -4.15
C TYR A 209 -19.40 12.88 -5.08
N GLY A 210 -19.84 14.15 -5.23
CA GLY A 210 -20.78 14.54 -6.26
C GLY A 210 -20.08 14.59 -7.61
#